data_78f32784cc91f2188f3728599819361c
#
_entry.id   78f32784cc91f2188f3728599819361c
#
_cell.length_a   1.000
_cell.length_b   1.000
_cell.length_c   1.000
_cell.angle_alpha   90.00
_cell.angle_beta   90.00
_cell.angle_gamma   90.00
#
_symmetry.space_group_name_H-M   'P 1'
#
loop_
_entity.id
_entity.type
_entity.pdbx_description
1 polymer ?
#
loop_
_entity_poly.entity_id
_entity_poly.type
_entity_poly.pdbx_seq_one_letter_code
_entity_poly.pdbx_strand_id
1 'polypeptide(L)'
;MKFTNGYWMIRDGVDALYAREAYELAADATTESLNVLAPTSVVRGRYDTLNLPTFNVGITTPAEGVIRVCAEHWQGATEYPGFPLNADEPGNRDYVTVQANGNGDGEVGVNGADVTLTTGGLTVKVVKGAPWNLTFIGEDGKVLTESAGKSLGRFKLGAESNVTAQPVSEFGVTMDGSARDESDVFIAIQLHLSVGEDVYGLGERFGAYVKNGQSVDIWNEDGGTASEQGYKDIPFYMTSNGYGVLVNNRGHVSFEIGSESTEATINSFIDGMAERDIPLAAFHYDCYWMREFHWCDFEWDKRFFGDIESTLKRLHEDKGLHICAWINPYIGQRGEMFKEGRDKGYLVRKPNGEVWQTDFWQAGMGLVDFTNPAAREWFKDKVKALLNQGVDAIKTDFGERIPRDVVWYDGSPKLSMHNWYTQLYNQAVFEAIEETYGKGNACLYARSATVGGQQQPVHWGGDCESTFNGMAQSLRAGLSLTSSGFGFWSHDIGGFEGAFPDPAVYKRWVAFGMLGSHSRLHGSTVYRVPWLFDEEDEKNGVALVPGQTAVDVVREFTKLKLELMPYVYQLGLQPHVNGTPVMRSMFVEFPDGPACRTLDRQYMFGPSMLVAPVFTYSGEVSYRFRCGCAIAA
;
A
#
# COMPACT_ATOMS: atom_id res chain seq x y z
N MET A 1 6.46 11.75 11.55
CA MET A 1 6.73 12.76 10.46
C MET A 1 6.81 12.02 9.14
N LYS A 2 5.95 12.32 8.20
CA LYS A 2 5.79 11.53 6.98
C LYS A 2 6.38 12.27 5.76
N PHE A 3 7.51 11.81 5.24
CA PHE A 3 8.20 12.41 4.09
C PHE A 3 7.65 11.95 2.73
N THR A 4 6.79 10.94 2.74
CA THR A 4 6.23 10.35 1.52
C THR A 4 4.71 10.48 1.47
N ASN A 5 4.16 10.57 0.26
CA ASN A 5 2.75 10.37 -0.01
C ASN A 5 2.54 8.91 -0.43
N GLY A 6 1.76 8.19 0.37
CA GLY A 6 1.76 6.73 0.27
C GLY A 6 3.16 6.16 0.60
N TYR A 7 3.49 5.00 0.04
CA TYR A 7 4.76 4.32 0.33
C TYR A 7 5.92 4.74 -0.60
N TRP A 8 5.68 5.51 -1.65
CA TRP A 8 6.64 5.65 -2.75
C TRP A 8 6.89 7.05 -3.28
N MET A 9 6.01 8.01 -3.04
CA MET A 9 6.21 9.36 -3.55
C MET A 9 6.78 10.27 -2.48
N ILE A 10 7.96 10.83 -2.74
CA ILE A 10 8.48 11.94 -1.92
C ILE A 10 7.50 13.11 -2.02
N ARG A 11 7.14 13.70 -0.89
CA ARG A 11 6.24 14.85 -0.86
C ARG A 11 6.89 16.07 -1.50
N ASP A 12 6.07 16.93 -2.07
CA ASP A 12 6.53 18.19 -2.64
C ASP A 12 7.33 19.01 -1.62
N GLY A 13 8.43 19.60 -2.08
CA GLY A 13 9.34 20.35 -1.22
C GLY A 13 10.21 19.51 -0.30
N VAL A 14 10.27 18.19 -0.46
CA VAL A 14 11.20 17.30 0.24
C VAL A 14 12.29 16.84 -0.71
N ASP A 15 13.55 17.12 -0.37
CA ASP A 15 14.73 16.58 -1.05
C ASP A 15 15.24 15.36 -0.30
N ALA A 16 15.32 14.20 -0.98
CA ALA A 16 15.70 12.92 -0.40
C ALA A 16 16.92 12.32 -1.10
N LEU A 17 17.95 12.02 -0.32
CA LEU A 17 19.17 11.35 -0.77
C LEU A 17 19.35 10.05 0.02
N TYR A 18 19.63 8.95 -0.67
CA TYR A 18 19.78 7.63 -0.05
C TYR A 18 21.16 7.05 -0.25
N ALA A 19 21.71 6.36 0.76
CA ALA A 19 22.90 5.53 0.60
C ALA A 19 22.68 4.47 -0.48
N ARG A 20 23.68 4.31 -1.36
CA ARG A 20 23.58 3.41 -2.52
C ARG A 20 24.48 2.20 -2.41
N GLU A 21 25.59 2.33 -1.68
CA GLU A 21 26.55 1.25 -1.49
C GLU A 21 27.34 1.43 -0.18
N ALA A 22 27.97 0.37 0.28
CA ALA A 22 29.03 0.39 1.28
C ALA A 22 30.37 0.50 0.53
N TYR A 23 30.81 1.74 0.25
CA TYR A 23 31.96 2.01 -0.60
C TYR A 23 33.29 1.64 0.07
N GLU A 24 33.45 2.02 1.33
CA GLU A 24 34.63 1.72 2.14
C GLU A 24 34.18 1.10 3.48
N LEU A 25 34.88 0.03 3.86
CA LEU A 25 34.68 -0.65 5.14
C LEU A 25 36.00 -0.64 5.88
N ALA A 26 36.01 -0.13 7.10
CA ALA A 26 37.14 -0.14 8.01
C ALA A 26 36.75 -0.82 9.31
N ALA A 27 37.29 -2.00 9.56
CA ALA A 27 37.11 -2.74 10.79
C ALA A 27 38.28 -2.50 11.74
N ASP A 28 37.98 -2.18 13.00
CA ASP A 28 38.99 -1.99 14.03
C ASP A 28 38.68 -2.91 15.22
N ALA A 29 39.47 -3.98 15.34
CA ALA A 29 39.34 -4.93 16.44
C ALA A 29 39.77 -4.34 17.79
N THR A 30 40.58 -3.27 17.81
CA THR A 30 41.06 -2.65 19.05
C THR A 30 39.96 -1.78 19.68
N THR A 31 39.24 -1.04 18.85
CA THR A 31 38.11 -0.22 19.27
C THR A 31 36.76 -0.96 19.16
N GLU A 32 36.79 -2.22 18.74
CA GLU A 32 35.60 -3.05 18.56
C GLU A 32 34.52 -2.33 17.73
N SER A 33 34.95 -1.77 16.59
CA SER A 33 34.13 -0.93 15.75
C SER A 33 34.25 -1.25 14.27
N LEU A 34 33.22 -0.86 13.54
CA LEU A 34 33.20 -0.90 12.08
C LEU A 34 32.74 0.46 11.56
N ASN A 35 33.52 1.04 10.65
CA ASN A 35 33.19 2.29 9.98
C ASN A 35 32.91 2.04 8.49
N VAL A 36 31.83 2.64 8.00
CA VAL A 36 31.37 2.48 6.61
C VAL A 36 31.21 3.86 5.98
N LEU A 37 31.83 4.06 4.83
CA LEU A 37 31.55 5.21 3.96
C LEU A 37 30.46 4.81 2.96
N ALA A 38 29.30 5.48 3.02
CA ALA A 38 28.13 5.16 2.21
C ALA A 38 27.71 6.34 1.33
N PRO A 39 28.14 6.39 0.05
CA PRO A 39 27.78 7.46 -0.87
C PRO A 39 26.33 7.32 -1.37
N THR A 40 25.76 8.47 -1.79
CA THR A 40 24.38 8.54 -2.31
C THR A 40 24.27 8.19 -3.81
N SER A 41 25.37 7.85 -4.44
CA SER A 41 25.44 7.27 -5.80
C SER A 41 26.53 6.19 -5.82
N VAL A 42 26.43 5.24 -6.75
CA VAL A 42 27.45 4.20 -6.91
C VAL A 42 28.71 4.80 -7.54
N VAL A 43 29.86 4.63 -6.87
CA VAL A 43 31.17 5.14 -7.30
C VAL A 43 31.90 4.09 -8.14
N ARG A 44 32.02 4.33 -9.44
CA ARG A 44 32.76 3.46 -10.39
C ARG A 44 34.15 3.97 -10.70
N GLY A 45 34.38 5.26 -10.44
CA GLY A 45 35.66 5.91 -10.67
C GLY A 45 35.80 7.21 -9.91
N ARG A 46 37.00 7.80 -9.88
CA ARG A 46 37.31 9.00 -9.10
C ARG A 46 36.41 10.21 -9.42
N TYR A 47 35.95 10.34 -10.65
CA TYR A 47 35.09 11.45 -11.07
C TYR A 47 33.67 11.36 -10.49
N ASP A 48 33.22 10.16 -10.16
CA ASP A 48 31.88 9.94 -9.58
C ASP A 48 31.80 10.47 -8.14
N THR A 49 32.92 10.81 -7.51
CA THR A 49 32.95 11.38 -6.14
C THR A 49 32.71 12.89 -6.11
N LEU A 50 32.67 13.55 -7.26
CA LEU A 50 32.44 15.00 -7.33
C LEU A 50 30.96 15.33 -7.06
N ASN A 51 30.74 16.32 -6.17
CA ASN A 51 29.40 16.74 -5.75
C ASN A 51 28.51 15.60 -5.20
N LEU A 52 29.14 14.60 -4.59
CA LEU A 52 28.49 13.39 -4.10
C LEU A 52 28.33 13.43 -2.58
N PRO A 53 27.11 13.64 -2.05
CA PRO A 53 26.84 13.50 -0.63
C PRO A 53 27.14 12.07 -0.16
N THR A 54 27.70 11.94 1.03
CA THR A 54 28.06 10.65 1.63
C THR A 54 27.59 10.59 3.08
N PHE A 55 27.32 9.37 3.56
CA PHE A 55 27.11 9.09 4.98
C PHE A 55 28.35 8.42 5.56
N ASN A 56 28.74 8.84 6.76
CA ASN A 56 29.68 8.12 7.60
C ASN A 56 28.86 7.29 8.59
N VAL A 57 29.02 5.98 8.57
CA VAL A 57 28.26 5.09 9.44
C VAL A 57 29.19 4.37 10.38
N GLY A 58 29.14 4.73 11.66
CA GLY A 58 29.87 4.05 12.73
C GLY A 58 29.01 2.96 13.35
N ILE A 59 29.57 1.76 13.49
CA ILE A 59 28.90 0.62 14.13
C ILE A 59 29.77 0.19 15.32
N THR A 60 29.20 0.15 16.51
CA THR A 60 29.87 -0.19 17.77
C THR A 60 28.98 -1.08 18.65
N THR A 61 29.55 -1.62 19.71
CA THR A 61 28.86 -2.46 20.69
C THR A 61 28.93 -1.83 22.07
N PRO A 62 27.99 -0.99 22.47
CA PRO A 62 28.03 -0.35 23.78
C PRO A 62 27.84 -1.30 24.97
N ALA A 63 27.19 -2.42 24.78
CA ALA A 63 26.98 -3.47 25.79
C ALA A 63 26.79 -4.84 25.12
N GLU A 64 26.86 -5.92 25.88
CA GLU A 64 26.60 -7.28 25.38
C GLU A 64 25.20 -7.38 24.76
N GLY A 65 25.12 -7.94 23.57
CA GLY A 65 23.87 -8.08 22.81
C GLY A 65 23.30 -6.77 22.25
N VAL A 66 24.06 -5.67 22.29
CA VAL A 66 23.63 -4.36 21.79
C VAL A 66 24.57 -3.87 20.68
N ILE A 67 24.02 -3.63 19.49
CA ILE A 67 24.72 -3.00 18.37
C ILE A 67 24.19 -1.59 18.19
N ARG A 68 25.10 -0.60 18.22
CA ARG A 68 24.80 0.80 17.93
C ARG A 68 25.20 1.12 16.49
N VAL A 69 24.29 1.69 15.73
CA VAL A 69 24.53 2.26 14.41
C VAL A 69 24.38 3.77 14.50
N CYS A 70 25.41 4.52 14.14
CA CYS A 70 25.39 5.97 14.09
C CYS A 70 25.68 6.42 12.66
N ALA A 71 24.73 7.09 12.01
CA ALA A 71 24.86 7.59 10.66
C ALA A 71 24.93 9.13 10.66
N GLU A 72 25.98 9.67 10.06
CA GLU A 72 26.23 11.10 9.97
C GLU A 72 26.43 11.51 8.52
N HIS A 73 25.81 12.64 8.13
CA HIS A 73 26.08 13.22 6.82
C HIS A 73 27.34 14.11 6.84
N TRP A 74 27.46 14.97 7.85
CA TRP A 74 28.61 15.86 8.04
C TRP A 74 29.22 15.65 9.42
N GLN A 75 30.48 15.28 9.48
CA GLN A 75 31.23 15.10 10.74
C GLN A 75 31.45 16.40 11.51
N GLY A 76 31.27 17.55 10.90
CA GLY A 76 31.33 18.85 11.55
C GLY A 76 29.99 19.36 12.07
N ALA A 77 28.92 18.58 11.95
CA ALA A 77 27.62 18.95 12.51
C ALA A 77 27.64 18.88 14.05
N THR A 78 26.78 19.67 14.67
CA THR A 78 26.61 19.60 16.13
C THR A 78 26.02 18.25 16.51
N GLU A 79 26.70 17.50 17.35
CA GLU A 79 26.14 16.26 17.90
C GLU A 79 24.93 16.56 18.78
N TYR A 80 23.80 15.93 18.49
CA TYR A 80 22.68 15.91 19.41
C TYR A 80 22.98 14.91 20.53
N PRO A 81 22.90 15.34 21.83
CA PRO A 81 23.18 14.41 22.90
C PRO A 81 22.15 13.28 22.92
N GLY A 82 22.66 12.05 23.01
CA GLY A 82 21.84 10.88 23.26
C GLY A 82 21.35 10.81 24.71
N PHE A 83 20.44 9.90 25.02
CA PHE A 83 20.08 9.55 26.37
C PHE A 83 21.29 8.93 27.08
N PRO A 84 21.50 9.17 28.40
CA PRO A 84 22.57 8.54 29.15
C PRO A 84 22.25 7.04 29.29
N LEU A 85 22.95 6.23 28.52
CA LEU A 85 22.88 4.79 28.60
C LEU A 85 24.15 4.29 29.30
N ASN A 86 24.00 3.25 30.13
CA ASN A 86 25.17 2.54 30.65
C ASN A 86 25.81 1.82 29.46
N ALA A 87 27.10 2.05 29.28
CA ALA A 87 27.91 1.40 28.28
C ALA A 87 29.12 0.77 28.93
N ASP A 88 29.53 -0.40 28.47
CA ASP A 88 30.78 -1.01 28.90
C ASP A 88 31.96 -0.28 28.23
N GLU A 89 33.07 -0.10 28.97
CA GLU A 89 34.27 0.48 28.39
C GLU A 89 34.79 -0.36 27.22
N PRO A 90 35.16 0.25 26.07
CA PRO A 90 35.71 -0.47 24.93
C PRO A 90 37.04 -1.18 25.28
N GLY A 91 37.27 -2.34 24.72
CA GLY A 91 38.53 -3.07 24.79
C GLY A 91 38.37 -4.47 25.43
N ASN A 92 39.00 -5.44 24.88
CA ASN A 92 39.15 -6.83 25.33
C ASN A 92 37.91 -7.48 26.01
N ARG A 93 36.73 -7.29 25.38
CA ARG A 93 35.47 -7.87 25.84
C ARG A 93 35.29 -9.22 25.14
N ASP A 94 35.28 -10.30 25.93
CA ASP A 94 35.22 -11.69 25.41
C ASP A 94 33.97 -11.97 24.55
N TYR A 95 32.93 -11.16 24.70
CA TYR A 95 31.67 -11.26 23.98
C TYR A 95 31.64 -10.47 22.65
N VAL A 96 32.72 -9.74 22.29
CA VAL A 96 32.76 -8.96 21.04
C VAL A 96 33.75 -9.58 20.07
N THR A 97 33.32 -9.78 18.83
CA THR A 97 34.15 -10.26 17.73
C THR A 97 33.95 -9.42 16.48
N VAL A 98 35.06 -8.92 15.91
CA VAL A 98 35.06 -8.24 14.62
C VAL A 98 35.80 -9.12 13.62
N GLN A 99 35.15 -9.51 12.53
CA GLN A 99 35.74 -10.36 11.49
C GLN A 99 35.56 -9.73 10.11
N ALA A 100 36.64 -9.66 9.35
CA ALA A 100 36.63 -9.27 7.95
C ALA A 100 36.85 -10.52 7.08
N ASN A 101 35.86 -10.87 6.27
CA ASN A 101 35.91 -11.98 5.34
C ASN A 101 36.33 -11.45 3.96
N GLY A 102 37.64 -11.46 3.69
CA GLY A 102 38.23 -11.07 2.42
C GLY A 102 39.63 -11.68 2.28
N ASN A 103 40.14 -11.84 1.09
CA ASN A 103 41.46 -12.48 0.85
C ASN A 103 42.54 -11.84 1.72
N GLY A 104 42.98 -12.55 2.69
CA GLY A 104 44.18 -12.68 3.52
C GLY A 104 45.02 -11.47 3.93
N ASP A 105 44.88 -10.28 3.41
CA ASP A 105 45.82 -9.16 3.62
C ASP A 105 45.25 -7.90 4.31
N GLY A 106 44.09 -8.00 4.98
CA GLY A 106 43.57 -6.87 5.76
C GLY A 106 43.00 -5.70 4.94
N GLU A 107 43.20 -5.66 3.66
CA GLU A 107 42.58 -4.69 2.77
C GLU A 107 41.19 -5.20 2.31
N VAL A 108 40.15 -4.65 2.90
CA VAL A 108 38.77 -4.84 2.44
C VAL A 108 38.58 -4.09 1.11
N GLY A 109 39.30 -4.56 0.07
CA GLY A 109 39.42 -3.85 -1.22
C GLY A 109 38.53 -4.36 -2.34
N VAL A 110 37.89 -5.51 -2.18
CA VAL A 110 37.15 -6.18 -3.26
C VAL A 110 35.66 -6.11 -3.04
N ASN A 111 34.87 -5.76 -4.07
CA ASN A 111 33.41 -5.83 -4.01
C ASN A 111 32.96 -7.25 -3.65
N GLY A 112 32.02 -7.37 -2.71
CA GLY A 112 31.54 -8.64 -2.18
C GLY A 112 32.29 -9.18 -0.94
N ALA A 113 33.36 -8.50 -0.47
CA ALA A 113 33.90 -8.75 0.87
C ALA A 113 32.89 -8.34 1.93
N ASP A 114 32.76 -9.11 2.99
CA ASP A 114 31.89 -8.78 4.09
C ASP A 114 32.68 -8.56 5.40
N VAL A 115 32.11 -7.73 6.26
CA VAL A 115 32.59 -7.54 7.63
C VAL A 115 31.43 -7.83 8.58
N THR A 116 31.72 -8.57 9.64
CA THR A 116 30.80 -8.83 10.72
C THR A 116 31.31 -8.29 12.03
N LEU A 117 30.39 -7.77 12.83
CA LEU A 117 30.62 -7.41 14.22
C LEU A 117 29.57 -8.13 15.06
N THR A 118 30.04 -8.96 15.98
CA THR A 118 29.21 -9.79 16.83
C THR A 118 29.37 -9.39 18.28
N THR A 119 28.29 -9.36 19.02
CA THR A 119 28.25 -9.12 20.47
C THR A 119 27.19 -10.00 21.13
N GLY A 120 27.61 -10.88 22.05
CA GLY A 120 26.72 -11.90 22.58
C GLY A 120 26.10 -12.74 21.44
N GLY A 121 24.78 -12.85 21.43
CA GLY A 121 24.03 -13.58 20.36
C GLY A 121 23.63 -12.74 19.15
N LEU A 122 24.10 -11.49 19.03
CA LEU A 122 23.69 -10.58 17.96
C LEU A 122 24.85 -10.23 17.04
N THR A 123 24.66 -10.37 15.72
CA THR A 123 25.66 -10.05 14.70
C THR A 123 25.10 -9.02 13.71
N VAL A 124 25.89 -7.99 13.39
CA VAL A 124 25.66 -7.16 12.20
C VAL A 124 26.66 -7.52 11.11
N LYS A 125 26.14 -7.67 9.89
CA LYS A 125 26.93 -7.95 8.70
C LYS A 125 26.79 -6.82 7.71
N VAL A 126 27.90 -6.37 7.12
CA VAL A 126 27.96 -5.38 6.04
C VAL A 126 28.72 -5.98 4.87
N VAL A 127 28.13 -5.93 3.68
CA VAL A 127 28.76 -6.37 2.43
C VAL A 127 29.25 -5.15 1.66
N LYS A 128 30.53 -5.14 1.27
CA LYS A 128 31.12 -4.05 0.48
C LYS A 128 30.52 -3.99 -0.93
N GLY A 129 30.21 -2.78 -1.37
CA GLY A 129 29.68 -2.48 -2.70
C GLY A 129 28.17 -2.18 -2.68
N ALA A 130 27.58 -2.20 -3.84
CA ALA A 130 26.16 -1.95 -4.04
C ALA A 130 25.36 -3.27 -4.10
N PRO A 131 24.12 -3.28 -3.61
CA PRO A 131 23.41 -2.18 -2.95
C PRO A 131 23.83 -1.96 -1.49
N TRP A 132 23.53 -0.78 -0.93
CA TRP A 132 23.62 -0.54 0.51
C TRP A 132 22.85 -1.62 1.28
N ASN A 133 23.45 -2.13 2.35
CA ASN A 133 22.86 -3.17 3.18
C ASN A 133 23.51 -3.24 4.56
N LEU A 134 22.70 -3.36 5.61
CA LEU A 134 23.07 -3.83 6.94
C LEU A 134 22.17 -4.99 7.29
N THR A 135 22.72 -6.17 7.60
CA THR A 135 21.94 -7.35 7.99
C THR A 135 22.19 -7.66 9.46
N PHE A 136 21.13 -7.77 10.26
CA PHE A 136 21.19 -8.14 11.67
C PHE A 136 20.77 -9.60 11.85
N ILE A 137 21.62 -10.38 12.49
CA ILE A 137 21.51 -11.84 12.58
C ILE A 137 21.48 -12.24 14.05
N GLY A 138 20.52 -13.06 14.45
CA GLY A 138 20.38 -13.60 15.79
C GLY A 138 21.32 -14.78 16.07
N GLU A 139 21.33 -15.25 17.31
CA GLU A 139 22.17 -16.36 17.77
C GLU A 139 21.90 -17.67 17.01
N ASP A 140 20.66 -17.86 16.56
CA ASP A 140 20.25 -19.03 15.77
C ASP A 140 20.65 -18.95 14.28
N GLY A 141 21.35 -17.88 13.89
CA GLY A 141 21.78 -17.62 12.51
C GLY A 141 20.68 -17.07 11.60
N LYS A 142 19.48 -16.80 12.11
CA LYS A 142 18.41 -16.18 11.33
C LYS A 142 18.60 -14.68 11.23
N VAL A 143 18.23 -14.13 10.07
CA VAL A 143 18.14 -12.69 9.88
C VAL A 143 16.95 -12.18 10.70
N LEU A 144 17.24 -11.25 11.63
CA LEU A 144 16.24 -10.57 12.44
C LEU A 144 15.61 -9.41 11.67
N THR A 145 16.46 -8.59 11.07
CA THR A 145 16.04 -7.45 10.24
C THR A 145 17.18 -7.00 9.32
N GLU A 146 16.86 -6.19 8.33
CA GLU A 146 17.82 -5.61 7.40
C GLU A 146 17.52 -4.13 7.13
N SER A 147 18.59 -3.35 6.93
CA SER A 147 18.54 -2.01 6.36
C SER A 147 19.10 -2.09 4.95
N ALA A 148 18.23 -2.25 3.95
CA ALA A 148 18.59 -2.51 2.55
C ALA A 148 18.55 -1.24 1.67
N GLY A 149 18.50 -1.37 0.36
CA GLY A 149 18.46 -0.23 -0.56
C GLY A 149 17.34 0.77 -0.26
N LYS A 150 17.65 2.07 -0.28
CA LYS A 150 16.78 3.20 0.13
C LYS A 150 16.40 3.23 1.61
N SER A 151 17.11 2.55 2.47
CA SER A 151 16.80 2.48 3.90
C SER A 151 17.55 3.50 4.76
N LEU A 152 18.75 3.92 4.36
CA LEU A 152 19.49 5.01 5.00
C LEU A 152 19.36 6.24 4.11
N GLY A 153 18.71 7.30 4.59
CA GLY A 153 18.44 8.49 3.82
C GLY A 153 18.59 9.80 4.59
N ARG A 154 18.87 10.86 3.85
CA ARG A 154 18.82 12.24 4.29
C ARG A 154 17.66 12.94 3.62
N PHE A 155 16.80 13.56 4.42
CA PHE A 155 15.64 14.30 3.96
C PHE A 155 15.82 15.76 4.34
N LYS A 156 15.76 16.66 3.37
CA LYS A 156 15.77 18.11 3.60
C LYS A 156 14.39 18.66 3.24
N LEU A 157 13.81 19.42 4.17
CA LEU A 157 12.54 20.10 3.95
C LEU A 157 12.80 21.49 3.37
N GLY A 158 12.22 21.76 2.18
CA GLY A 158 12.15 23.11 1.63
C GLY A 158 11.03 23.93 2.24
N ALA A 159 11.08 25.26 2.06
CA ALA A 159 10.07 26.19 2.56
C ALA A 159 8.64 25.90 2.06
N GLU A 160 8.52 25.27 0.89
CA GLU A 160 7.23 24.89 0.28
C GLU A 160 6.72 23.50 0.71
N SER A 161 7.50 22.76 1.52
CA SER A 161 7.12 21.44 1.97
C SER A 161 5.89 21.50 2.88
N ASN A 162 4.93 20.61 2.66
CA ASN A 162 3.78 20.41 3.54
C ASN A 162 4.07 19.44 4.70
N VAL A 163 5.31 18.96 4.83
CA VAL A 163 5.75 18.16 5.97
C VAL A 163 6.08 19.09 7.12
N THR A 164 5.47 18.88 8.28
CA THR A 164 5.79 19.60 9.50
C THR A 164 6.96 18.94 10.21
N ALA A 165 8.03 19.71 10.44
CA ALA A 165 9.19 19.29 11.20
C ALA A 165 8.93 19.32 12.72
N GLN A 166 7.91 20.07 13.12
CA GLN A 166 7.44 20.17 14.51
C GLN A 166 5.95 19.88 14.59
N PRO A 167 5.48 19.32 15.71
CA PRO A 167 4.06 19.15 15.95
C PRO A 167 3.34 20.49 15.78
N VAL A 168 2.26 20.46 15.00
CA VAL A 168 1.41 21.62 14.82
C VAL A 168 0.27 21.50 15.82
N SER A 169 0.03 22.53 16.62
CA SER A 169 -1.14 22.53 17.49
C SER A 169 -2.42 22.36 16.67
N GLU A 170 -3.48 21.89 17.32
CA GLU A 170 -4.85 21.77 16.79
C GLU A 170 -5.34 23.07 16.08
N PHE A 171 -4.69 24.21 16.32
CA PHE A 171 -4.96 25.50 15.68
C PHE A 171 -4.03 25.82 14.48
N GLY A 172 -3.21 24.88 14.04
CA GLY A 172 -2.31 25.07 12.87
C GLY A 172 -1.13 26.00 13.10
N VAL A 173 -0.80 26.29 14.37
CA VAL A 173 0.33 27.16 14.77
C VAL A 173 1.40 26.29 15.41
N THR A 174 2.68 26.47 15.02
CA THR A 174 3.80 25.90 15.76
C THR A 174 3.77 26.42 17.19
N MET A 175 4.02 25.55 18.18
CA MET A 175 3.87 25.90 19.61
C MET A 175 4.73 27.09 20.07
N ASP A 176 5.80 27.39 19.36
CA ASP A 176 6.69 28.54 19.63
C ASP A 176 6.45 29.73 18.71
N GLY A 177 5.53 29.62 17.74
CA GLY A 177 5.25 30.69 16.76
C GLY A 177 6.38 30.98 15.79
N SER A 178 7.41 30.12 15.72
CA SER A 178 8.55 30.31 14.83
C SER A 178 8.18 29.95 13.38
N ALA A 179 8.77 30.66 12.43
CA ALA A 179 8.75 30.26 11.03
C ALA A 179 9.61 28.98 10.87
N ARG A 180 9.21 28.09 9.93
CA ARG A 180 10.01 26.91 9.61
C ARG A 180 11.43 27.32 9.23
N ASP A 181 12.43 26.68 9.82
CA ASP A 181 13.81 26.84 9.40
C ASP A 181 14.02 26.10 8.07
N GLU A 182 14.49 26.81 7.03
CA GLU A 182 14.84 26.24 5.74
C GLU A 182 15.95 25.18 5.80
N SER A 183 16.63 25.08 6.94
CA SER A 183 17.72 24.13 7.21
C SER A 183 17.26 22.78 7.81
N ASP A 184 15.96 22.55 7.97
CA ASP A 184 15.44 21.31 8.55
C ASP A 184 15.89 20.09 7.75
N VAL A 185 16.81 19.33 8.34
CA VAL A 185 17.42 18.13 7.76
C VAL A 185 17.25 16.96 8.73
N PHE A 186 16.79 15.84 8.21
CA PHE A 186 16.56 14.61 8.97
C PHE A 186 17.38 13.46 8.38
N ILE A 187 17.85 12.58 9.24
CA ILE A 187 18.39 11.27 8.88
C ILE A 187 17.32 10.24 9.19
N ALA A 188 17.03 9.37 8.24
CA ALA A 188 16.12 8.25 8.43
C ALA A 188 16.83 6.93 8.16
N ILE A 189 16.55 5.95 9.01
CA ILE A 189 16.99 4.56 8.84
C ILE A 189 15.73 3.69 8.81
N GLN A 190 15.56 2.93 7.76
CA GLN A 190 14.48 1.97 7.61
C GLN A 190 15.00 0.57 7.89
N LEU A 191 14.26 -0.19 8.69
CA LEU A 191 14.50 -1.60 8.95
C LEU A 191 13.33 -2.42 8.38
N HIS A 192 13.63 -3.56 7.80
CA HIS A 192 12.61 -4.47 7.29
C HIS A 192 11.86 -5.13 8.45
N LEU A 193 10.56 -5.24 8.35
CA LEU A 193 9.74 -6.10 9.17
C LEU A 193 9.52 -7.43 8.46
N SER A 194 9.72 -8.52 9.17
CA SER A 194 9.37 -9.84 8.67
C SER A 194 7.85 -10.03 8.64
N VAL A 195 7.43 -10.98 7.84
CA VAL A 195 6.02 -11.34 7.72
C VAL A 195 5.44 -11.82 9.04
N GLY A 196 4.31 -11.21 9.42
CA GLY A 196 3.66 -11.51 10.70
C GLY A 196 4.45 -11.06 11.92
N GLU A 197 5.42 -10.18 11.73
CA GLU A 197 6.18 -9.55 12.80
C GLU A 197 5.41 -8.35 13.35
N ASP A 198 5.07 -8.43 14.63
CA ASP A 198 4.39 -7.38 15.37
C ASP A 198 5.38 -6.46 16.07
N VAL A 199 5.09 -5.17 16.09
CA VAL A 199 5.89 -4.13 16.76
C VAL A 199 5.13 -3.57 17.97
N TYR A 200 5.82 -3.48 19.10
CA TYR A 200 5.27 -3.04 20.40
C TYR A 200 6.15 -1.95 21.03
N GLY A 201 5.59 -1.11 21.87
CA GLY A 201 6.35 -0.12 22.63
C GLY A 201 6.06 1.33 22.22
N LEU A 202 7.10 2.16 22.08
CA LEU A 202 7.06 3.59 21.77
C LEU A 202 6.49 4.46 22.89
N GLY A 203 6.58 3.99 24.13
CA GLY A 203 6.12 4.71 25.32
C GLY A 203 4.65 4.50 25.66
N GLU A 204 4.10 5.41 26.46
CA GLU A 204 2.68 5.43 26.83
C GLU A 204 1.88 6.02 25.65
N ARG A 205 1.18 5.14 24.90
CA ARG A 205 0.41 5.51 23.73
C ARG A 205 -1.04 5.12 23.90
N PHE A 206 -1.94 6.01 23.52
CA PHE A 206 -3.38 5.82 23.62
C PHE A 206 -4.00 5.23 22.34
N GLY A 207 -3.16 4.89 21.34
CA GLY A 207 -3.54 4.16 20.13
C GLY A 207 -3.34 2.64 20.26
N ALA A 208 -3.39 1.94 19.13
CA ALA A 208 -3.27 0.48 19.07
C ALA A 208 -2.01 -0.06 19.76
N TYR A 209 -2.16 -1.20 20.48
CA TYR A 209 -1.04 -1.85 21.18
C TYR A 209 0.02 -2.36 20.21
N VAL A 210 -0.39 -3.04 19.13
CA VAL A 210 0.46 -3.38 17.98
C VAL A 210 0.62 -2.13 17.12
N LYS A 211 1.87 -1.78 16.81
CA LYS A 211 2.20 -0.52 16.14
C LYS A 211 2.23 -0.61 14.61
N ASN A 212 2.08 -1.79 14.04
CA ASN A 212 2.06 -2.01 12.59
C ASN A 212 0.98 -1.12 11.93
N GLY A 213 1.36 -0.44 10.84
CA GLY A 213 0.49 0.50 10.13
C GLY A 213 0.37 1.89 10.76
N GLN A 214 1.07 2.16 11.87
CA GLN A 214 1.00 3.45 12.58
C GLN A 214 2.20 4.35 12.26
N SER A 215 1.93 5.67 12.30
CA SER A 215 2.93 6.72 12.36
C SER A 215 2.97 7.25 13.79
N VAL A 216 4.10 7.22 14.45
CA VAL A 216 4.25 7.59 15.85
C VAL A 216 5.37 8.61 16.02
N ASP A 217 5.01 9.82 16.47
CA ASP A 217 5.95 10.86 16.79
C ASP A 217 6.33 10.79 18.27
N ILE A 218 7.63 10.80 18.55
CA ILE A 218 8.22 10.86 19.89
C ILE A 218 8.41 12.32 20.25
N TRP A 219 7.40 12.88 20.88
CA TRP A 219 7.34 14.26 21.28
C TRP A 219 6.36 14.41 22.45
N ASN A 220 6.88 14.61 23.68
CA ASN A 220 6.02 14.72 24.86
C ASN A 220 5.15 15.97 24.78
N GLU A 221 3.85 15.78 24.78
CA GLU A 221 2.85 16.84 24.78
C GLU A 221 1.72 16.57 25.77
N ASP A 222 0.97 17.63 26.11
CA ASP A 222 -0.23 17.50 26.91
C ASP A 222 -1.34 16.83 26.10
N GLY A 223 -1.47 15.53 26.27
CA GLY A 223 -2.41 14.66 25.57
C GLY A 223 -3.25 13.84 26.53
N GLY A 224 -3.77 12.75 26.04
CA GLY A 224 -4.58 11.82 26.82
C GLY A 224 -5.34 10.85 25.93
N THR A 225 -6.26 10.12 26.52
CA THR A 225 -6.98 9.02 25.84
C THR A 225 -7.79 9.43 24.60
N ALA A 226 -7.93 10.74 24.33
CA ALA A 226 -8.67 11.28 23.20
C ALA A 226 -7.75 11.73 22.03
N SER A 227 -6.42 11.51 22.13
CA SER A 227 -5.47 11.90 21.09
C SER A 227 -4.29 10.92 21.00
N GLU A 228 -3.49 11.02 19.93
CA GLU A 228 -2.23 10.30 19.77
C GLU A 228 -1.09 10.89 20.59
N GLN A 229 -1.26 12.06 21.20
CA GLN A 229 -0.27 12.73 22.04
C GLN A 229 -0.08 11.99 23.36
N GLY A 230 1.15 11.93 23.84
CA GLY A 230 1.52 11.22 25.05
C GLY A 230 2.45 12.03 25.96
N TYR A 231 2.41 11.73 27.26
CA TYR A 231 3.30 12.35 28.27
C TYR A 231 4.62 11.61 28.45
N LYS A 232 4.69 10.34 28.00
CA LYS A 232 5.80 9.43 28.28
C LYS A 232 6.22 8.73 26.99
N ASP A 233 6.82 9.48 26.09
CA ASP A 233 7.27 9.03 24.80
C ASP A 233 8.66 8.44 24.90
N ILE A 234 8.82 7.17 24.55
CA ILE A 234 10.07 6.43 24.61
C ILE A 234 10.41 5.96 23.19
N PRO A 235 11.53 6.41 22.60
CA PRO A 235 11.92 6.03 21.24
C PRO A 235 12.46 4.59 21.15
N PHE A 236 11.75 3.64 21.76
CA PHE A 236 12.11 2.23 21.80
C PHE A 236 10.91 1.37 21.44
N TYR A 237 11.13 0.44 20.53
CA TYR A 237 10.19 -0.63 20.25
C TYR A 237 10.85 -2.01 20.36
N MET A 238 10.04 -3.02 20.59
CA MET A 238 10.40 -4.43 20.48
C MET A 238 9.50 -5.12 19.47
N THR A 239 9.96 -6.25 18.95
CA THR A 239 9.20 -7.02 17.97
C THR A 239 8.91 -8.43 18.47
N SER A 240 7.91 -9.08 17.86
CA SER A 240 7.58 -10.48 18.13
C SER A 240 8.72 -11.44 17.73
N ASN A 241 9.68 -11.00 16.91
CA ASN A 241 10.88 -11.78 16.55
C ASN A 241 12.00 -11.72 17.62
N GLY A 242 11.76 -11.03 18.76
CA GLY A 242 12.64 -11.05 19.93
C GLY A 242 13.81 -10.09 19.88
N TYR A 243 13.76 -9.04 19.08
CA TYR A 243 14.71 -7.93 19.12
C TYR A 243 14.01 -6.60 19.42
N GLY A 244 14.79 -5.61 19.84
CA GLY A 244 14.32 -4.25 20.06
C GLY A 244 15.21 -3.21 19.42
N VAL A 245 14.67 -2.02 19.15
CA VAL A 245 15.37 -0.89 18.57
C VAL A 245 15.13 0.36 19.39
N LEU A 246 16.22 0.98 19.83
CA LEU A 246 16.21 2.28 20.51
C LEU A 246 16.82 3.34 19.60
N VAL A 247 16.06 4.40 19.31
CA VAL A 247 16.63 5.60 18.67
C VAL A 247 17.17 6.52 19.77
N ASN A 248 18.49 6.47 19.99
CA ASN A 248 19.15 7.22 21.06
C ASN A 248 19.34 8.70 20.66
N ASN A 249 18.24 9.43 20.50
CA ASN A 249 18.21 10.85 20.19
C ASN A 249 17.19 11.56 21.08
N ARG A 250 17.56 12.72 21.67
CA ARG A 250 16.67 13.52 22.53
C ARG A 250 15.78 14.50 21.76
N GLY A 251 16.02 14.66 20.47
CA GLY A 251 15.22 15.51 19.59
C GLY A 251 13.94 14.81 19.13
N HIS A 252 13.25 15.44 18.20
CA HIS A 252 12.06 14.87 17.58
C HIS A 252 12.40 13.62 16.76
N VAL A 253 11.79 12.48 17.09
CA VAL A 253 11.93 11.20 16.40
C VAL A 253 10.57 10.77 15.92
N SER A 254 10.47 10.31 14.68
CA SER A 254 9.23 9.79 14.10
C SER A 254 9.43 8.35 13.64
N PHE A 255 8.49 7.49 13.96
CA PHE A 255 8.44 6.10 13.52
C PHE A 255 7.29 5.91 12.52
N GLU A 256 7.61 5.35 11.35
CA GLU A 256 6.64 4.92 10.36
C GLU A 256 6.70 3.38 10.28
N ILE A 257 5.67 2.69 10.77
CA ILE A 257 5.68 1.24 10.91
C ILE A 257 4.78 0.62 9.84
N GLY A 258 5.39 -0.04 8.85
CA GLY A 258 4.70 -0.67 7.73
C GLY A 258 4.11 -2.05 8.06
N SER A 259 3.30 -2.56 7.14
CA SER A 259 2.83 -3.95 7.13
C SER A 259 2.93 -4.52 5.72
N GLU A 260 3.29 -5.79 5.58
CA GLU A 260 3.32 -6.50 4.30
C GLU A 260 2.31 -7.67 4.29
N SER A 261 1.71 -7.92 3.10
CA SER A 261 0.77 -9.03 2.91
C SER A 261 1.49 -10.26 2.36
N THR A 262 1.25 -11.44 2.94
CA THR A 262 1.81 -12.70 2.49
C THR A 262 0.76 -13.78 2.41
N GLU A 263 1.13 -14.96 1.87
CA GLU A 263 0.23 -16.11 1.82
C GLU A 263 -0.30 -16.49 3.23
N ALA A 264 0.55 -16.43 4.25
CA ALA A 264 0.14 -16.68 5.64
C ALA A 264 -0.90 -15.64 6.12
N THR A 265 -0.70 -14.37 5.81
CA THR A 265 -1.63 -13.28 6.12
C THR A 265 -2.96 -13.47 5.38
N ILE A 266 -2.92 -13.83 4.10
CA ILE A 266 -4.11 -14.10 3.28
C ILE A 266 -4.92 -15.25 3.86
N ASN A 267 -4.26 -16.37 4.22
CA ASN A 267 -4.93 -17.51 4.85
C ASN A 267 -5.58 -17.13 6.18
N SER A 268 -4.91 -16.31 7.01
CA SER A 268 -5.48 -15.85 8.29
C SER A 268 -6.75 -15.02 8.11
N PHE A 269 -6.86 -14.25 7.04
CA PHE A 269 -8.07 -13.48 6.72
C PHE A 269 -9.20 -14.39 6.26
N ILE A 270 -8.92 -15.32 5.35
CA ILE A 270 -9.91 -16.26 4.83
C ILE A 270 -10.44 -17.17 5.96
N ASP A 271 -9.55 -17.72 6.76
CA ASP A 271 -9.90 -18.58 7.89
C ASP A 271 -10.61 -17.79 8.99
N GLY A 272 -10.14 -16.58 9.30
CA GLY A 272 -10.76 -15.67 10.27
C GLY A 272 -12.20 -15.27 9.92
N MET A 273 -12.50 -15.08 8.63
CA MET A 273 -13.88 -14.87 8.17
C MET A 273 -14.73 -16.13 8.37
N ALA A 274 -14.20 -17.30 8.00
CA ALA A 274 -14.90 -18.59 8.16
C ALA A 274 -15.17 -18.91 9.63
N GLU A 275 -14.21 -18.71 10.53
CA GLU A 275 -14.37 -18.87 11.98
C GLU A 275 -15.48 -17.99 12.58
N ARG A 276 -15.74 -16.84 11.96
CA ARG A 276 -16.76 -15.89 12.39
C ARG A 276 -18.07 -16.03 11.63
N ASP A 277 -18.22 -17.11 10.87
CA ASP A 277 -19.42 -17.40 10.07
C ASP A 277 -19.77 -16.27 9.09
N ILE A 278 -18.74 -15.69 8.47
CA ILE A 278 -18.86 -14.66 7.42
C ILE A 278 -18.53 -15.32 6.07
N PRO A 279 -19.53 -15.54 5.21
CA PRO A 279 -19.32 -16.15 3.89
C PRO A 279 -18.48 -15.26 2.98
N LEU A 280 -17.51 -15.85 2.30
CA LEU A 280 -16.75 -15.22 1.21
C LEU A 280 -17.03 -15.95 -0.10
N ALA A 281 -17.10 -15.22 -1.21
CA ALA A 281 -17.26 -15.78 -2.55
C ALA A 281 -16.03 -15.57 -3.43
N ALA A 282 -15.25 -14.51 -3.18
CA ALA A 282 -14.06 -14.20 -3.97
C ALA A 282 -12.96 -13.61 -3.07
N PHE A 283 -11.71 -13.83 -3.48
CA PHE A 283 -10.54 -13.18 -2.92
C PHE A 283 -9.77 -12.41 -4.01
N HIS A 284 -9.36 -11.16 -3.71
CA HIS A 284 -8.61 -10.32 -4.64
C HIS A 284 -7.14 -10.26 -4.21
N TYR A 285 -6.25 -10.77 -5.06
CA TYR A 285 -4.82 -10.49 -4.97
C TYR A 285 -4.54 -9.13 -5.58
N ASP A 286 -4.21 -8.14 -4.74
CA ASP A 286 -3.84 -6.81 -5.20
C ASP A 286 -2.38 -6.74 -5.64
N CYS A 287 -1.83 -5.60 -6.03
CA CYS A 287 -0.58 -5.45 -6.78
C CYS A 287 0.62 -6.26 -6.24
N TYR A 288 0.71 -6.50 -4.95
CA TYR A 288 1.83 -7.22 -4.30
C TYR A 288 1.84 -8.74 -4.50
N TRP A 289 1.01 -9.31 -5.36
CA TRP A 289 1.23 -10.67 -5.83
C TRP A 289 2.45 -10.76 -6.78
N MET A 290 2.82 -9.63 -7.42
CA MET A 290 4.02 -9.47 -8.22
C MET A 290 5.15 -8.83 -7.41
N ARG A 291 6.37 -9.04 -7.85
CA ARG A 291 7.56 -8.51 -7.21
C ARG A 291 7.68 -6.99 -7.43
N GLU A 292 8.10 -6.25 -6.39
CA GLU A 292 8.43 -4.83 -6.50
C GLU A 292 9.45 -4.56 -7.62
N PHE A 293 9.32 -3.44 -8.32
CA PHE A 293 10.07 -3.03 -9.52
C PHE A 293 9.90 -3.93 -10.77
N HIS A 294 9.15 -5.03 -10.66
CA HIS A 294 8.83 -5.96 -11.75
C HIS A 294 7.34 -5.93 -12.11
N TRP A 295 6.65 -4.85 -11.77
CA TRP A 295 5.21 -4.70 -11.94
C TRP A 295 4.74 -5.01 -13.35
N CYS A 296 3.70 -5.78 -13.42
CA CYS A 296 3.08 -6.29 -14.64
C CYS A 296 4.04 -7.11 -15.53
N ASP A 297 4.95 -7.86 -14.90
CA ASP A 297 5.65 -8.97 -15.56
C ASP A 297 4.84 -10.27 -15.58
N PHE A 298 3.69 -10.29 -14.89
CA PHE A 298 2.78 -11.43 -14.76
C PHE A 298 3.40 -12.66 -14.08
N GLU A 299 4.40 -12.42 -13.23
CA GLU A 299 5.06 -13.46 -12.46
C GLU A 299 4.73 -13.31 -10.97
N TRP A 300 4.27 -14.39 -10.34
CA TRP A 300 4.08 -14.42 -8.90
C TRP A 300 5.41 -14.29 -8.16
N ASP A 301 5.45 -13.47 -7.13
CA ASP A 301 6.64 -13.32 -6.32
C ASP A 301 6.93 -14.60 -5.53
N LYS A 302 7.92 -15.37 -6.01
CA LYS A 302 8.27 -16.67 -5.43
C LYS A 302 8.83 -16.59 -4.01
N ARG A 303 9.16 -15.40 -3.52
CA ARG A 303 9.57 -15.19 -2.12
C ARG A 303 8.39 -15.40 -1.17
N PHE A 304 7.18 -15.06 -1.62
CA PHE A 304 5.95 -15.06 -0.83
C PHE A 304 4.92 -16.11 -1.31
N PHE A 305 4.97 -16.48 -2.57
CA PHE A 305 4.06 -17.42 -3.20
C PHE A 305 4.86 -18.57 -3.83
N GLY A 306 5.07 -19.64 -3.07
CA GLY A 306 5.90 -20.79 -3.49
C GLY A 306 5.26 -21.57 -4.63
N ASP A 307 4.32 -22.48 -4.31
CA ASP A 307 3.51 -23.24 -5.27
C ASP A 307 2.13 -22.59 -5.40
N ILE A 308 2.04 -21.59 -6.26
CA ILE A 308 0.81 -20.82 -6.42
C ILE A 308 -0.33 -21.64 -7.03
N GLU A 309 -0.05 -22.53 -7.99
CA GLU A 309 -1.09 -23.35 -8.61
C GLU A 309 -1.78 -24.26 -7.60
N SER A 310 -1.02 -24.89 -6.71
CA SER A 310 -1.58 -25.66 -5.59
C SER A 310 -2.34 -24.77 -4.60
N THR A 311 -1.87 -23.55 -4.35
CA THR A 311 -2.56 -22.59 -3.47
C THR A 311 -3.89 -22.15 -4.07
N LEU A 312 -3.93 -21.74 -5.35
CA LEU A 312 -5.16 -21.34 -6.01
C LEU A 312 -6.16 -22.50 -6.10
N LYS A 313 -5.66 -23.70 -6.42
CA LYS A 313 -6.49 -24.91 -6.44
C LYS A 313 -7.14 -25.17 -5.08
N ARG A 314 -6.36 -25.07 -3.99
CA ARG A 314 -6.88 -25.23 -2.62
C ARG A 314 -7.94 -24.18 -2.28
N LEU A 315 -7.73 -22.91 -2.67
CA LEU A 315 -8.71 -21.85 -2.45
C LEU A 315 -10.03 -22.10 -3.21
N HIS A 316 -9.96 -22.68 -4.41
CA HIS A 316 -11.15 -23.09 -5.16
C HIS A 316 -11.84 -24.30 -4.54
N GLU A 317 -11.11 -25.40 -4.36
CA GLU A 317 -11.68 -26.70 -3.99
C GLU A 317 -12.08 -26.79 -2.52
N ASP A 318 -11.21 -26.31 -1.61
CA ASP A 318 -11.43 -26.43 -0.15
C ASP A 318 -12.21 -25.24 0.43
N LYS A 319 -12.03 -24.03 -0.14
CA LYS A 319 -12.65 -22.80 0.37
C LYS A 319 -13.81 -22.30 -0.49
N GLY A 320 -13.98 -22.82 -1.72
CA GLY A 320 -15.04 -22.40 -2.65
C GLY A 320 -14.91 -20.96 -3.15
N LEU A 321 -13.69 -20.41 -3.17
CA LEU A 321 -13.44 -19.01 -3.53
C LEU A 321 -13.10 -18.87 -5.01
N HIS A 322 -13.64 -17.81 -5.63
CA HIS A 322 -13.12 -17.31 -6.90
C HIS A 322 -11.95 -16.36 -6.65
N ILE A 323 -11.02 -16.33 -7.58
CA ILE A 323 -9.78 -15.56 -7.47
C ILE A 323 -9.75 -14.43 -8.49
N CYS A 324 -9.56 -13.20 -8.02
CA CYS A 324 -9.36 -12.03 -8.86
C CYS A 324 -7.90 -11.53 -8.67
N ALA A 325 -7.18 -11.32 -9.78
CA ALA A 325 -5.82 -10.78 -9.74
C ALA A 325 -5.77 -9.37 -10.31
N TRP A 326 -5.00 -8.51 -9.65
CA TRP A 326 -4.75 -7.13 -10.05
C TRP A 326 -3.69 -7.05 -11.15
N ILE A 327 -3.93 -6.25 -12.17
CA ILE A 327 -2.95 -5.86 -13.20
C ILE A 327 -3.10 -4.38 -13.56
N ASN A 328 -2.09 -3.81 -14.23
CA ASN A 328 -2.20 -2.52 -14.90
C ASN A 328 -1.46 -2.52 -16.26
N PRO A 329 -1.59 -1.46 -17.09
CA PRO A 329 -0.98 -1.43 -18.41
C PRO A 329 0.45 -0.88 -18.41
N TYR A 330 1.02 -0.56 -17.24
CA TYR A 330 2.40 -0.07 -17.10
C TYR A 330 3.33 -1.22 -16.75
N ILE A 331 4.41 -1.38 -17.51
CA ILE A 331 5.35 -2.49 -17.37
C ILE A 331 6.64 -1.98 -16.72
N GLY A 332 7.03 -2.58 -15.59
CA GLY A 332 8.25 -2.24 -14.86
C GLY A 332 9.53 -2.58 -15.64
N GLN A 333 10.45 -1.62 -15.76
CA GLN A 333 11.65 -1.74 -16.61
C GLN A 333 12.62 -2.86 -16.20
N ARG A 334 12.49 -3.43 -15.01
CA ARG A 334 13.35 -4.54 -14.54
C ARG A 334 12.82 -5.92 -14.93
N GLY A 335 11.56 -6.01 -15.34
CA GLY A 335 10.94 -7.25 -15.81
C GLY A 335 11.37 -7.64 -17.22
N GLU A 336 11.42 -8.95 -17.52
CA GLU A 336 11.68 -9.44 -18.88
C GLU A 336 10.60 -8.97 -19.87
N MET A 337 9.39 -8.77 -19.39
CA MET A 337 8.28 -8.25 -20.20
C MET A 337 8.55 -6.84 -20.74
N PHE A 338 9.21 -5.96 -19.96
CA PHE A 338 9.61 -4.64 -20.46
C PHE A 338 10.63 -4.76 -21.59
N LYS A 339 11.64 -5.62 -21.43
CA LYS A 339 12.67 -5.86 -22.43
C LYS A 339 12.08 -6.41 -23.73
N GLU A 340 11.22 -7.42 -23.62
CA GLU A 340 10.49 -7.97 -24.76
C GLU A 340 9.65 -6.91 -25.46
N GLY A 341 8.85 -6.14 -24.70
CA GLY A 341 7.97 -5.10 -25.24
C GLY A 341 8.74 -3.95 -25.91
N ARG A 342 9.88 -3.53 -25.33
CA ARG A 342 10.78 -2.54 -25.92
C ARG A 342 11.34 -3.02 -27.25
N ASP A 343 11.91 -4.24 -27.27
CA ASP A 343 12.65 -4.79 -28.44
C ASP A 343 11.70 -5.09 -29.60
N LYS A 344 10.46 -5.51 -29.31
CA LYS A 344 9.42 -5.78 -30.31
C LYS A 344 8.58 -4.55 -30.69
N GLY A 345 8.77 -3.41 -30.04
CA GLY A 345 8.01 -2.18 -30.31
C GLY A 345 6.57 -2.23 -29.80
N TYR A 346 6.32 -2.92 -28.69
CA TYR A 346 5.00 -3.07 -28.06
C TYR A 346 4.70 -2.00 -27.02
N LEU A 347 5.72 -1.23 -26.64
CA LEU A 347 5.59 -0.11 -25.70
C LEU A 347 5.48 1.21 -26.46
N VAL A 348 4.67 2.11 -25.93
CA VAL A 348 4.48 3.47 -26.46
C VAL A 348 5.81 4.21 -26.56
N ARG A 349 6.01 4.96 -27.65
CA ARG A 349 7.27 5.65 -27.94
C ARG A 349 7.10 7.17 -27.96
N LYS A 350 8.18 7.86 -27.60
CA LYS A 350 8.35 9.30 -27.82
C LYS A 350 8.60 9.59 -29.31
N PRO A 351 8.42 10.85 -29.75
CA PRO A 351 8.71 11.24 -31.13
C PRO A 351 10.16 10.99 -31.59
N ASN A 352 11.11 10.90 -30.66
CA ASN A 352 12.52 10.59 -30.96
C ASN A 352 12.80 9.09 -31.09
N GLY A 353 11.77 8.23 -30.95
CA GLY A 353 11.85 6.79 -31.09
C GLY A 353 12.16 6.03 -29.78
N GLU A 354 12.50 6.74 -28.71
CA GLU A 354 12.68 6.11 -27.38
C GLU A 354 11.37 5.59 -26.81
N VAL A 355 11.42 4.57 -25.97
CA VAL A 355 10.26 4.16 -25.18
C VAL A 355 9.87 5.30 -24.25
N TRP A 356 8.58 5.61 -24.19
CA TRP A 356 8.08 6.51 -23.17
C TRP A 356 8.12 5.81 -21.82
N GLN A 357 8.67 6.47 -20.81
CA GLN A 357 8.77 5.96 -19.44
C GLN A 357 8.40 7.04 -18.43
N THR A 358 7.95 6.60 -17.28
CA THR A 358 7.60 7.42 -16.12
C THR A 358 8.07 6.77 -14.83
N ASP A 359 8.38 7.61 -13.83
CA ASP A 359 8.62 7.16 -12.46
C ASP A 359 7.38 7.34 -11.58
N PHE A 360 6.26 7.66 -12.20
CA PHE A 360 5.00 7.90 -11.54
C PHE A 360 4.40 6.56 -11.07
N TRP A 361 4.03 6.46 -9.79
CA TRP A 361 3.62 5.28 -9.07
C TRP A 361 4.78 4.27 -8.85
N GLN A 362 5.45 3.82 -9.91
CA GLN A 362 6.65 2.97 -9.82
C GLN A 362 7.74 3.45 -10.78
N ALA A 363 9.00 3.14 -10.44
CA ALA A 363 10.15 3.62 -11.20
C ALA A 363 10.29 2.95 -12.57
N GLY A 364 10.44 3.77 -13.61
CA GLY A 364 10.80 3.33 -14.95
C GLY A 364 9.72 2.56 -15.68
N MET A 365 8.44 2.84 -15.43
CA MET A 365 7.32 2.16 -16.08
C MET A 365 7.19 2.58 -17.54
N GLY A 366 7.10 1.60 -18.45
CA GLY A 366 6.68 1.80 -19.85
C GLY A 366 5.21 1.47 -20.03
N LEU A 367 4.54 2.09 -20.99
CA LEU A 367 3.11 1.90 -21.27
C LEU A 367 2.92 0.98 -22.48
N VAL A 368 2.02 0.01 -22.40
CA VAL A 368 1.68 -0.86 -23.52
C VAL A 368 0.93 -0.07 -24.60
N ASP A 369 1.32 -0.24 -25.86
CA ASP A 369 0.60 0.38 -26.99
C ASP A 369 -0.50 -0.56 -27.54
N PHE A 370 -1.70 -0.44 -27.00
CA PHE A 370 -2.84 -1.24 -27.45
C PHE A 370 -3.38 -0.85 -28.83
N THR A 371 -2.85 0.19 -29.47
CA THR A 371 -3.14 0.49 -30.87
C THR A 371 -2.33 -0.40 -31.81
N ASN A 372 -1.27 -1.06 -31.29
CA ASN A 372 -0.50 -2.07 -32.00
C ASN A 372 -1.17 -3.44 -31.81
N PRO A 373 -1.71 -4.07 -32.88
CA PRO A 373 -2.39 -5.37 -32.77
C PRO A 373 -1.48 -6.46 -32.18
N ALA A 374 -0.18 -6.45 -32.49
CA ALA A 374 0.76 -7.42 -31.98
C ALA A 374 1.03 -7.24 -30.47
N ALA A 375 1.11 -5.99 -29.99
CA ALA A 375 1.23 -5.68 -28.57
C ALA A 375 -0.04 -6.07 -27.79
N ARG A 376 -1.20 -5.88 -28.42
CA ARG A 376 -2.50 -6.26 -27.86
C ARG A 376 -2.58 -7.78 -27.64
N GLU A 377 -2.27 -8.57 -28.66
CA GLU A 377 -2.27 -10.05 -28.55
C GLU A 377 -1.20 -10.54 -27.55
N TRP A 378 -0.01 -9.96 -27.57
CA TRP A 378 1.04 -10.27 -26.59
C TRP A 378 0.57 -10.06 -25.14
N PHE A 379 -0.11 -8.94 -24.86
CA PHE A 379 -0.64 -8.68 -23.52
C PHE A 379 -1.78 -9.64 -23.14
N LYS A 380 -2.67 -9.93 -24.10
CA LYS A 380 -3.73 -10.94 -23.92
C LYS A 380 -3.16 -12.32 -23.58
N ASP A 381 -2.08 -12.73 -24.23
CA ASP A 381 -1.43 -14.02 -23.96
C ASP A 381 -0.86 -14.09 -22.53
N LYS A 382 -0.35 -12.99 -21.99
CA LYS A 382 0.09 -12.92 -20.56
C LYS A 382 -1.11 -13.05 -19.63
N VAL A 383 -2.20 -12.36 -19.93
CA VAL A 383 -3.45 -12.48 -19.17
C VAL A 383 -3.98 -13.92 -19.20
N LYS A 384 -4.03 -14.55 -20.38
CA LYS A 384 -4.47 -15.95 -20.52
C LYS A 384 -3.59 -16.92 -19.72
N ALA A 385 -2.28 -16.71 -19.71
CA ALA A 385 -1.36 -17.51 -18.90
C ALA A 385 -1.70 -17.45 -17.41
N LEU A 386 -2.03 -16.26 -16.90
CA LEU A 386 -2.46 -16.06 -15.52
C LEU A 386 -3.81 -16.76 -15.23
N LEU A 387 -4.79 -16.62 -16.14
CA LEU A 387 -6.08 -17.30 -16.02
C LEU A 387 -5.94 -18.83 -15.99
N ASN A 388 -5.05 -19.38 -16.82
CA ASN A 388 -4.78 -20.82 -16.87
C ASN A 388 -4.08 -21.37 -15.59
N GLN A 389 -3.53 -20.51 -14.75
CA GLN A 389 -3.00 -20.90 -13.43
C GLN A 389 -4.10 -21.03 -12.36
N GLY A 390 -5.31 -20.59 -12.65
CA GLY A 390 -6.46 -20.66 -11.73
C GLY A 390 -6.96 -19.29 -11.25
N VAL A 391 -6.67 -18.21 -11.95
CA VAL A 391 -7.30 -16.89 -11.70
C VAL A 391 -8.60 -16.80 -12.50
N ASP A 392 -9.73 -16.47 -11.85
CA ASP A 392 -11.06 -16.44 -12.47
C ASP A 392 -11.43 -15.08 -13.06
N ALA A 393 -10.90 -14.00 -12.49
CA ALA A 393 -11.25 -12.63 -12.83
C ALA A 393 -10.03 -11.72 -12.79
N ILE A 394 -10.07 -10.61 -13.50
CA ILE A 394 -8.99 -9.63 -13.52
C ILE A 394 -9.49 -8.27 -13.04
N LYS A 395 -8.73 -7.67 -12.10
CA LYS A 395 -8.86 -6.25 -11.74
C LYS A 395 -7.90 -5.43 -12.62
N THR A 396 -8.46 -4.66 -13.57
CA THR A 396 -7.69 -3.70 -14.36
C THR A 396 -7.60 -2.37 -13.66
N ASP A 397 -6.44 -2.08 -13.10
CA ASP A 397 -6.18 -0.81 -12.43
C ASP A 397 -5.53 0.21 -13.37
N PHE A 398 -5.60 1.50 -13.02
CA PHE A 398 -5.13 2.63 -13.84
C PHE A 398 -5.79 2.67 -15.25
N GLY A 399 -5.02 3.13 -16.26
CA GLY A 399 -5.49 3.32 -17.63
C GLY A 399 -5.96 4.75 -17.94
N GLU A 400 -5.94 5.65 -16.95
CA GLU A 400 -6.35 7.06 -17.07
C GLU A 400 -5.17 8.03 -17.21
N ARG A 401 -3.93 7.65 -16.82
CA ARG A 401 -2.75 8.53 -16.85
C ARG A 401 -1.96 8.32 -18.14
N ILE A 402 -2.51 8.81 -19.23
CA ILE A 402 -2.00 8.57 -20.57
C ILE A 402 -1.19 9.77 -21.07
N PRO A 403 0.06 9.57 -21.54
CA PRO A 403 0.93 10.63 -22.00
C PRO A 403 0.42 11.29 -23.28
N ARG A 404 0.76 12.58 -23.46
CA ARG A 404 0.36 13.38 -24.63
C ARG A 404 1.52 13.66 -25.60
N ASP A 405 2.76 13.42 -25.17
CA ASP A 405 3.99 13.67 -25.95
C ASP A 405 4.56 12.39 -26.58
N VAL A 406 3.69 11.54 -27.07
CA VAL A 406 4.02 10.20 -27.60
C VAL A 406 3.52 10.00 -29.01
N VAL A 407 3.96 8.90 -29.64
CA VAL A 407 3.51 8.42 -30.95
C VAL A 407 2.86 7.07 -30.78
N TRP A 408 1.62 6.97 -31.21
CA TRP A 408 0.86 5.72 -31.23
C TRP A 408 1.15 4.94 -32.51
N TYR A 409 1.15 3.63 -32.44
CA TYR A 409 1.46 2.74 -33.56
C TYR A 409 0.56 2.99 -34.76
N ASP A 410 -0.73 3.21 -34.55
CA ASP A 410 -1.75 3.44 -35.58
C ASP A 410 -1.80 4.92 -36.07
N GLY A 411 -0.96 5.79 -35.54
CA GLY A 411 -0.96 7.22 -35.85
C GLY A 411 -2.11 8.02 -35.22
N SER A 412 -2.81 7.47 -34.26
CA SER A 412 -3.91 8.13 -33.55
C SER A 412 -3.50 9.49 -32.99
N PRO A 413 -4.40 10.50 -33.01
CA PRO A 413 -4.12 11.82 -32.45
C PRO A 413 -3.88 11.74 -30.93
N LYS A 414 -2.82 12.41 -30.47
CA LYS A 414 -2.35 12.35 -29.08
C LYS A 414 -3.42 12.69 -28.04
N LEU A 415 -4.25 13.71 -28.30
CA LEU A 415 -5.28 14.13 -27.35
C LEU A 415 -6.49 13.18 -27.31
N SER A 416 -6.85 12.56 -28.43
CA SER A 416 -7.99 11.63 -28.45
C SER A 416 -7.68 10.31 -27.74
N MET A 417 -6.42 9.91 -27.72
CA MET A 417 -6.00 8.69 -27.03
C MET A 417 -6.06 8.80 -25.50
N HIS A 418 -6.01 10.00 -24.93
CA HIS A 418 -6.03 10.17 -23.49
C HIS A 418 -7.23 9.48 -22.82
N ASN A 419 -8.44 9.67 -23.34
CA ASN A 419 -9.63 9.02 -22.81
C ASN A 419 -9.93 7.68 -23.49
N TRP A 420 -9.46 7.46 -24.73
CA TRP A 420 -9.78 6.23 -25.48
C TRP A 420 -8.93 5.04 -25.07
N TYR A 421 -7.74 5.27 -24.55
CA TYR A 421 -6.81 4.22 -24.15
C TYR A 421 -7.43 3.21 -23.16
N THR A 422 -8.17 3.70 -22.16
CA THR A 422 -8.81 2.84 -21.16
C THR A 422 -9.76 1.82 -21.81
N GLN A 423 -10.47 2.20 -22.87
CA GLN A 423 -11.34 1.27 -23.59
C GLN A 423 -10.53 0.18 -24.30
N LEU A 424 -9.43 0.54 -24.96
CA LEU A 424 -8.56 -0.43 -25.64
C LEU A 424 -7.95 -1.43 -24.66
N TYR A 425 -7.48 -0.93 -23.50
CA TYR A 425 -6.91 -1.74 -22.44
C TYR A 425 -7.93 -2.71 -21.84
N ASN A 426 -9.05 -2.19 -21.36
CA ASN A 426 -10.09 -3.02 -20.75
C ASN A 426 -10.69 -4.03 -21.72
N GLN A 427 -10.88 -3.65 -22.99
CA GLN A 427 -11.38 -4.55 -24.01
C GLN A 427 -10.38 -5.69 -24.28
N ALA A 428 -9.08 -5.40 -24.36
CA ALA A 428 -8.07 -6.45 -24.57
C ALA A 428 -8.09 -7.49 -23.43
N VAL A 429 -8.19 -7.04 -22.19
CA VAL A 429 -8.27 -7.93 -21.01
C VAL A 429 -9.60 -8.70 -21.01
N PHE A 430 -10.71 -8.04 -21.25
CA PHE A 430 -12.03 -8.67 -21.31
C PHE A 430 -12.09 -9.78 -22.35
N GLU A 431 -11.59 -9.53 -23.57
CA GLU A 431 -11.50 -10.54 -24.62
C GLU A 431 -10.60 -11.71 -24.23
N ALA A 432 -9.47 -11.47 -23.57
CA ALA A 432 -8.60 -12.54 -23.09
C ALA A 432 -9.34 -13.47 -22.10
N ILE A 433 -10.19 -12.91 -21.24
CA ILE A 433 -11.01 -13.70 -20.31
C ILE A 433 -12.08 -14.48 -21.08
N GLU A 434 -12.79 -13.86 -22.04
CA GLU A 434 -13.79 -14.56 -22.87
C GLU A 434 -13.16 -15.67 -23.72
N GLU A 435 -11.97 -15.45 -24.26
CA GLU A 435 -11.25 -16.47 -25.04
C GLU A 435 -10.80 -17.66 -24.18
N THR A 436 -10.59 -17.45 -22.89
CA THR A 436 -10.21 -18.51 -21.93
C THR A 436 -11.43 -19.25 -21.41
N TYR A 437 -12.46 -18.55 -20.96
CA TYR A 437 -13.61 -19.12 -20.25
C TYR A 437 -14.89 -19.23 -21.09
N GLY A 438 -14.84 -18.75 -22.32
CA GLY A 438 -15.98 -18.74 -23.23
C GLY A 438 -16.76 -17.42 -23.17
N LYS A 439 -17.43 -17.13 -24.28
CA LYS A 439 -18.21 -15.90 -24.45
C LYS A 439 -19.30 -15.78 -23.37
N GLY A 440 -19.38 -14.61 -22.74
CA GLY A 440 -20.36 -14.32 -21.70
C GLY A 440 -19.94 -14.77 -20.29
N ASN A 441 -18.74 -15.35 -20.14
CA ASN A 441 -18.20 -15.77 -18.84
C ASN A 441 -17.06 -14.85 -18.33
N ALA A 442 -16.82 -13.71 -18.99
CA ALA A 442 -15.78 -12.79 -18.56
C ALA A 442 -16.24 -11.96 -17.35
N CYS A 443 -15.40 -11.91 -16.33
CA CYS A 443 -15.52 -10.98 -15.21
C CYS A 443 -14.32 -10.05 -15.20
N LEU A 444 -14.56 -8.76 -15.49
CA LEU A 444 -13.56 -7.69 -15.43
C LEU A 444 -13.96 -6.70 -14.34
N TYR A 445 -13.02 -6.36 -13.48
CA TYR A 445 -13.17 -5.36 -12.41
C TYR A 445 -12.30 -4.14 -12.74
N ALA A 446 -12.88 -3.13 -13.40
CA ALA A 446 -12.15 -2.04 -14.01
C ALA A 446 -12.18 -0.74 -13.20
N ARG A 447 -11.05 -0.01 -13.15
CA ARG A 447 -10.93 1.31 -12.53
C ARG A 447 -11.40 2.41 -13.47
N SER A 448 -10.74 2.56 -14.60
CA SER A 448 -11.02 3.62 -15.57
C SER A 448 -11.99 3.16 -16.63
N ALA A 449 -12.75 4.09 -17.18
CA ALA A 449 -13.70 3.83 -18.24
C ALA A 449 -13.93 5.06 -19.15
N THR A 450 -14.42 4.80 -20.34
CA THR A 450 -15.00 5.78 -21.25
C THR A 450 -16.19 5.17 -21.96
N VAL A 451 -16.68 5.81 -23.02
CA VAL A 451 -17.74 5.24 -23.87
C VAL A 451 -17.31 3.88 -24.41
N GLY A 452 -18.14 2.85 -24.25
CA GLY A 452 -17.83 1.46 -24.56
C GLY A 452 -17.57 0.60 -23.33
N GLY A 453 -17.12 1.19 -22.21
CA GLY A 453 -16.89 0.49 -20.95
C GLY A 453 -18.15 -0.14 -20.35
N GLN A 454 -19.34 0.32 -20.76
CA GLN A 454 -20.62 -0.27 -20.39
C GLN A 454 -20.76 -1.75 -20.81
N GLN A 455 -20.00 -2.19 -21.81
CA GLN A 455 -19.98 -3.57 -22.29
C GLN A 455 -19.16 -4.51 -21.39
N GLN A 456 -18.34 -3.93 -20.49
CA GLN A 456 -17.49 -4.69 -19.58
C GLN A 456 -18.07 -4.58 -18.17
N PRO A 457 -18.44 -5.71 -17.55
CA PRO A 457 -19.06 -5.65 -16.23
C PRO A 457 -18.07 -5.26 -15.15
N VAL A 458 -18.54 -4.54 -14.20
CA VAL A 458 -18.04 -4.05 -12.93
C VAL A 458 -16.95 -2.98 -13.04
N HIS A 459 -17.34 -1.80 -12.57
CA HIS A 459 -16.43 -0.70 -12.32
C HIS A 459 -16.51 -0.32 -10.85
N TRP A 460 -15.37 0.14 -10.26
CA TRP A 460 -15.39 0.64 -8.88
C TRP A 460 -15.00 2.11 -8.82
N GLY A 461 -15.35 2.74 -7.69
CA GLY A 461 -15.20 4.18 -7.51
C GLY A 461 -13.79 4.69 -7.24
N GLY A 462 -12.74 3.84 -7.37
CA GLY A 462 -11.34 4.22 -7.11
C GLY A 462 -11.05 4.43 -5.62
N ASP A 463 -10.01 5.22 -5.34
CA ASP A 463 -9.39 5.39 -4.02
C ASP A 463 -10.13 6.45 -3.21
N CYS A 464 -11.15 6.07 -2.46
CA CYS A 464 -11.98 6.97 -1.65
C CYS A 464 -11.43 7.10 -0.21
N GLU A 465 -11.63 8.28 0.40
CA GLU A 465 -11.27 8.53 1.79
C GLU A 465 -12.15 7.72 2.77
N SER A 466 -11.53 7.26 3.87
CA SER A 466 -12.19 6.48 4.94
C SER A 466 -12.98 7.38 5.90
N THR A 467 -13.94 8.17 5.38
CA THR A 467 -14.76 9.12 6.13
C THR A 467 -16.23 9.05 5.72
N PHE A 468 -17.15 9.57 6.53
CA PHE A 468 -18.57 9.72 6.12
C PHE A 468 -18.71 10.60 4.87
N ASN A 469 -17.86 11.62 4.71
CA ASN A 469 -17.87 12.44 3.50
C ASN A 469 -17.43 11.63 2.28
N GLY A 470 -16.32 10.87 2.40
CA GLY A 470 -15.86 9.94 1.36
C GLY A 470 -16.93 8.91 0.98
N MET A 471 -17.60 8.33 1.97
CA MET A 471 -18.73 7.41 1.76
C MET A 471 -19.88 8.06 0.97
N ALA A 472 -20.27 9.30 1.31
CA ALA A 472 -21.33 10.03 0.61
C ALA A 472 -20.91 10.41 -0.82
N GLN A 473 -19.67 10.82 -1.03
CA GLN A 473 -19.14 11.13 -2.36
C GLN A 473 -19.05 9.87 -3.23
N SER A 474 -18.68 8.73 -2.65
CA SER A 474 -18.69 7.44 -3.36
C SER A 474 -20.08 7.08 -3.86
N LEU A 475 -21.13 7.23 -3.05
CA LEU A 475 -22.50 7.03 -3.51
C LEU A 475 -22.87 7.96 -4.68
N ARG A 476 -22.57 9.26 -4.58
CA ARG A 476 -22.84 10.24 -5.64
C ARG A 476 -22.14 9.86 -6.94
N ALA A 477 -20.86 9.47 -6.85
CA ALA A 477 -20.08 9.01 -8.01
C ALA A 477 -20.72 7.77 -8.65
N GLY A 478 -21.11 6.77 -7.86
CA GLY A 478 -21.80 5.58 -8.34
C GLY A 478 -23.12 5.89 -9.03
N LEU A 479 -23.95 6.75 -8.45
CA LEU A 479 -25.23 7.16 -9.05
C LEU A 479 -25.02 7.95 -10.37
N SER A 480 -23.98 8.77 -10.44
CA SER A 480 -23.62 9.49 -11.66
C SER A 480 -23.16 8.53 -12.76
N LEU A 481 -22.30 7.56 -12.42
CA LEU A 481 -21.80 6.56 -13.36
C LEU A 481 -22.95 5.67 -13.89
N THR A 482 -23.79 5.17 -13.00
CA THR A 482 -24.92 4.32 -13.39
C THR A 482 -25.97 5.08 -14.25
N SER A 483 -26.13 6.39 -14.02
CA SER A 483 -26.93 7.26 -14.89
C SER A 483 -26.31 7.48 -16.27
N SER A 484 -25.02 7.10 -16.46
CA SER A 484 -24.32 7.11 -17.75
C SER A 484 -24.33 5.75 -18.45
N GLY A 485 -25.19 4.83 -18.04
CA GLY A 485 -25.42 3.54 -18.67
C GLY A 485 -24.56 2.39 -18.18
N PHE A 486 -23.84 2.57 -17.06
CA PHE A 486 -23.08 1.47 -16.43
C PHE A 486 -24.01 0.65 -15.54
N GLY A 487 -24.17 -0.62 -15.86
CA GLY A 487 -25.12 -1.52 -15.18
C GLY A 487 -24.72 -1.94 -13.79
N PHE A 488 -23.40 -2.05 -13.54
CA PHE A 488 -22.81 -2.55 -12.32
C PHE A 488 -21.79 -1.57 -11.78
N TRP A 489 -21.79 -1.40 -10.46
CA TRP A 489 -20.83 -0.54 -9.77
C TRP A 489 -20.47 -1.12 -8.41
N SER A 490 -19.24 -0.86 -7.99
CA SER A 490 -18.66 -1.24 -6.71
C SER A 490 -17.88 -0.09 -6.10
N HIS A 491 -17.46 -0.26 -4.87
CA HIS A 491 -16.57 0.67 -4.18
C HIS A 491 -15.84 -0.04 -3.06
N ASP A 492 -14.78 0.57 -2.54
CA ASP A 492 -14.00 0.02 -1.44
C ASP A 492 -14.72 0.27 -0.12
N ILE A 493 -15.35 -0.78 0.42
CA ILE A 493 -16.12 -0.71 1.67
C ILE A 493 -15.18 -0.41 2.84
N GLY A 494 -15.49 0.65 3.57
CA GLY A 494 -14.65 1.18 4.64
C GLY A 494 -13.71 2.30 4.20
N GLY A 495 -13.69 2.63 2.90
CA GLY A 495 -12.76 3.59 2.30
C GLY A 495 -11.39 2.98 2.01
N PHE A 496 -10.68 3.54 1.04
CA PHE A 496 -9.36 3.07 0.60
C PHE A 496 -8.22 3.84 1.26
N GLU A 497 -8.26 5.18 1.22
CA GLU A 497 -7.21 6.07 1.69
C GLU A 497 -7.48 6.62 3.10
N GLY A 498 -6.40 7.08 3.75
CA GLY A 498 -6.44 7.77 5.04
C GLY A 498 -5.94 6.93 6.21
N ALA A 499 -6.15 7.45 7.42
CA ALA A 499 -5.85 6.77 8.68
C ALA A 499 -6.76 5.55 8.88
N PHE A 500 -6.58 4.85 10.01
CA PHE A 500 -7.50 3.77 10.40
C PHE A 500 -8.94 4.30 10.37
N PRO A 501 -9.85 3.68 9.60
CA PRO A 501 -11.23 4.17 9.55
C PRO A 501 -11.91 4.03 10.91
N ASP A 502 -12.66 5.05 11.30
CA ASP A 502 -13.53 4.96 12.47
C ASP A 502 -14.47 3.74 12.33
N PRO A 503 -14.58 2.87 13.37
CA PRO A 503 -15.45 1.71 13.33
C PRO A 503 -16.93 2.04 13.00
N ALA A 504 -17.41 3.22 13.39
CA ALA A 504 -18.76 3.67 13.04
C ALA A 504 -18.89 3.95 11.53
N VAL A 505 -17.87 4.52 10.88
CA VAL A 505 -17.81 4.70 9.43
C VAL A 505 -17.78 3.34 8.74
N TYR A 506 -16.92 2.42 9.20
CA TYR A 506 -16.82 1.08 8.64
C TYR A 506 -18.13 0.32 8.69
N LYS A 507 -18.75 0.21 9.86
CA LYS A 507 -20.03 -0.52 10.06
C LYS A 507 -21.14 0.01 9.15
N ARG A 508 -21.28 1.35 9.03
CA ARG A 508 -22.30 1.97 8.16
C ARG A 508 -21.95 1.83 6.68
N TRP A 509 -20.66 1.85 6.35
CA TRP A 509 -20.22 1.61 4.98
C TRP A 509 -20.45 0.16 4.53
N VAL A 510 -20.27 -0.81 5.45
CA VAL A 510 -20.64 -2.21 5.20
C VAL A 510 -22.12 -2.35 4.87
N ALA A 511 -23.00 -1.76 5.69
CA ALA A 511 -24.43 -1.78 5.45
C ALA A 511 -24.82 -1.18 4.08
N PHE A 512 -24.19 -0.09 3.68
CA PHE A 512 -24.33 0.50 2.36
C PHE A 512 -23.76 -0.40 1.27
N GLY A 513 -22.51 -0.82 1.41
CA GLY A 513 -21.77 -1.50 0.36
C GLY A 513 -22.27 -2.91 0.04
N MET A 514 -22.92 -3.59 1.00
CA MET A 514 -23.53 -4.89 0.77
C MET A 514 -24.86 -4.81 -0.02
N LEU A 515 -25.48 -3.65 -0.08
CA LEU A 515 -26.70 -3.40 -0.86
C LEU A 515 -26.40 -2.77 -2.23
N GLY A 516 -25.34 -3.22 -2.86
CA GLY A 516 -24.93 -2.87 -4.23
C GLY A 516 -24.83 -4.10 -5.13
N SER A 517 -24.44 -3.92 -6.40
CA SER A 517 -24.27 -5.04 -7.32
C SER A 517 -23.10 -5.94 -6.91
N HIS A 518 -21.95 -5.32 -6.56
CA HIS A 518 -20.73 -5.98 -6.12
C HIS A 518 -20.25 -5.36 -4.82
N SER A 519 -19.71 -6.17 -3.93
CA SER A 519 -19.27 -5.75 -2.61
C SER A 519 -17.87 -6.26 -2.34
N ARG A 520 -16.97 -5.37 -1.92
CA ARG A 520 -15.57 -5.68 -1.64
C ARG A 520 -15.10 -4.93 -0.40
N LEU A 521 -14.54 -5.67 0.54
CA LEU A 521 -13.78 -5.10 1.66
C LEU A 521 -12.36 -4.84 1.17
N HIS A 522 -11.93 -3.58 1.11
CA HIS A 522 -10.61 -3.23 0.57
C HIS A 522 -10.12 -1.89 1.11
N GLY A 523 -8.80 -1.76 1.33
CA GLY A 523 -8.14 -0.54 1.79
C GLY A 523 -6.63 -0.60 1.65
N SER A 524 -5.95 0.56 1.62
CA SER A 524 -4.51 0.65 1.35
C SER A 524 -3.64 0.49 2.60
N THR A 525 -4.04 1.05 3.73
CA THR A 525 -3.18 1.16 4.93
C THR A 525 -3.56 0.20 6.05
N VAL A 526 -4.78 -0.26 6.06
CA VAL A 526 -5.34 -1.18 7.07
C VAL A 526 -6.21 -2.19 6.38
N TYR A 527 -6.11 -3.45 6.79
CA TYR A 527 -6.98 -4.50 6.31
C TYR A 527 -8.42 -4.26 6.76
N ARG A 528 -9.38 -4.44 5.85
CA ARG A 528 -10.81 -4.21 6.13
C ARG A 528 -11.49 -5.46 6.71
N VAL A 529 -10.77 -6.29 7.47
CA VAL A 529 -11.32 -7.42 8.20
C VAL A 529 -12.04 -6.94 9.47
N PRO A 530 -13.27 -7.41 9.76
CA PRO A 530 -14.14 -6.76 10.75
C PRO A 530 -13.63 -6.81 12.20
N TRP A 531 -12.92 -7.85 12.60
CA TRP A 531 -12.41 -7.96 13.99
C TRP A 531 -11.42 -6.89 14.38
N LEU A 532 -10.64 -6.33 13.42
CA LEU A 532 -9.76 -5.20 13.71
C LEU A 532 -10.54 -3.94 14.12
N PHE A 533 -11.77 -3.78 13.62
CA PHE A 533 -12.63 -2.65 13.97
C PHE A 533 -13.32 -2.85 15.32
N ASP A 534 -13.62 -4.08 15.71
CA ASP A 534 -14.09 -4.41 17.06
C ASP A 534 -12.98 -4.19 18.10
N GLU A 535 -11.75 -4.62 17.78
CA GLU A 535 -10.58 -4.34 18.61
C GLU A 535 -10.33 -2.82 18.76
N GLU A 536 -10.56 -2.04 17.72
CA GLU A 536 -10.42 -0.59 17.76
C GLU A 536 -11.51 0.07 18.61
N ASP A 537 -12.78 -0.37 18.51
CA ASP A 537 -13.85 0.06 19.41
C ASP A 537 -13.49 -0.21 20.88
N GLU A 538 -12.97 -1.42 21.21
CA GLU A 538 -12.55 -1.77 22.57
C GLU A 538 -11.41 -0.88 23.07
N LYS A 539 -10.39 -0.62 22.23
CA LYS A 539 -9.26 0.27 22.56
C LYS A 539 -9.73 1.69 22.85
N ASN A 540 -10.72 2.17 22.10
CA ASN A 540 -11.32 3.50 22.29
C ASN A 540 -12.35 3.53 23.44
N GLY A 541 -12.45 2.47 24.24
CA GLY A 541 -13.37 2.37 25.36
C GLY A 541 -14.86 2.27 24.96
N VAL A 542 -15.14 1.97 23.70
CA VAL A 542 -16.49 1.72 23.20
C VAL A 542 -16.87 0.27 23.52
N ALA A 543 -17.92 0.09 24.29
CA ALA A 543 -18.37 -1.25 24.66
C ALA A 543 -18.90 -1.99 23.43
N LEU A 544 -18.43 -3.22 23.22
CA LEU A 544 -18.97 -4.10 22.18
C LEU A 544 -20.37 -4.57 22.58
N VAL A 545 -21.37 -4.15 21.80
CA VAL A 545 -22.75 -4.57 21.99
C VAL A 545 -23.06 -5.75 21.06
N PRO A 546 -23.45 -6.92 21.56
CA PRO A 546 -23.83 -8.05 20.72
C PRO A 546 -24.88 -7.67 19.68
N GLY A 547 -24.67 -8.08 18.43
CA GLY A 547 -25.50 -7.70 17.28
C GLY A 547 -25.14 -6.35 16.66
N GLN A 548 -24.16 -5.60 17.21
CA GLN A 548 -23.74 -4.28 16.71
C GLN A 548 -22.21 -4.19 16.54
N THR A 549 -21.48 -5.26 16.77
CA THR A 549 -20.04 -5.31 16.52
C THR A 549 -19.75 -5.24 15.00
N ALA A 550 -18.55 -4.88 14.61
CA ALA A 550 -18.20 -4.85 13.19
C ALA A 550 -18.29 -6.27 12.59
N VAL A 551 -17.90 -7.29 13.34
CA VAL A 551 -18.06 -8.71 12.96
C VAL A 551 -19.53 -9.05 12.74
N ASP A 552 -20.42 -8.65 13.66
CA ASP A 552 -21.87 -8.94 13.56
C ASP A 552 -22.46 -8.24 12.33
N VAL A 553 -22.13 -6.96 12.12
CA VAL A 553 -22.63 -6.17 10.97
C VAL A 553 -22.18 -6.79 9.65
N VAL A 554 -20.88 -7.15 9.52
CA VAL A 554 -20.39 -7.78 8.28
C VAL A 554 -21.08 -9.12 8.06
N ARG A 555 -21.21 -9.94 9.11
CA ARG A 555 -21.88 -11.24 9.02
C ARG A 555 -23.35 -11.11 8.59
N GLU A 556 -24.09 -10.21 9.22
CA GLU A 556 -25.52 -10.00 8.94
C GLU A 556 -25.73 -9.49 7.50
N PHE A 557 -25.02 -8.44 7.11
CA PHE A 557 -25.19 -7.86 5.77
C PHE A 557 -24.65 -8.77 4.66
N THR A 558 -23.61 -9.57 4.92
CA THR A 558 -23.15 -10.57 3.95
C THR A 558 -24.19 -11.66 3.76
N LYS A 559 -24.77 -12.18 4.84
CA LYS A 559 -25.86 -13.19 4.75
C LYS A 559 -27.09 -12.63 4.07
N LEU A 560 -27.50 -11.40 4.42
CA LEU A 560 -28.58 -10.70 3.74
C LEU A 560 -28.32 -10.56 2.24
N LYS A 561 -27.11 -10.20 1.84
CA LYS A 561 -26.73 -10.14 0.41
C LYS A 561 -26.88 -11.49 -0.27
N LEU A 562 -26.48 -12.59 0.37
CA LEU A 562 -26.63 -13.93 -0.18
C LEU A 562 -28.10 -14.34 -0.32
N GLU A 563 -28.94 -13.98 0.66
CA GLU A 563 -30.39 -14.18 0.57
C GLU A 563 -31.01 -13.38 -0.58
N LEU A 564 -30.49 -12.19 -0.86
CA LEU A 564 -30.92 -11.35 -1.97
C LEU A 564 -30.34 -11.75 -3.32
N MET A 565 -29.42 -12.73 -3.39
CA MET A 565 -28.75 -13.10 -4.66
C MET A 565 -29.71 -13.45 -5.80
N PRO A 566 -30.86 -14.15 -5.59
CA PRO A 566 -31.82 -14.36 -6.67
C PRO A 566 -32.40 -13.06 -7.23
N TYR A 567 -32.65 -12.08 -6.34
CA TYR A 567 -33.09 -10.74 -6.74
C TYR A 567 -31.98 -9.98 -7.48
N VAL A 568 -30.75 -9.99 -6.95
CA VAL A 568 -29.58 -9.33 -7.57
C VAL A 568 -29.31 -9.92 -8.95
N TYR A 569 -29.37 -11.24 -9.09
CA TYR A 569 -29.22 -11.92 -10.38
C TYR A 569 -30.29 -11.46 -11.39
N GLN A 570 -31.56 -11.41 -10.96
CA GLN A 570 -32.66 -10.91 -11.79
C GLN A 570 -32.42 -9.45 -12.22
N LEU A 571 -31.92 -8.61 -11.31
CA LEU A 571 -31.55 -7.22 -11.62
C LEU A 571 -30.41 -7.15 -12.62
N GLY A 572 -29.41 -8.04 -12.51
CA GLY A 572 -28.24 -8.11 -13.37
C GLY A 572 -28.57 -8.42 -14.84
N LEU A 573 -29.73 -8.99 -15.14
CA LEU A 573 -30.20 -9.19 -16.51
C LEU A 573 -30.64 -7.88 -17.20
N GLN A 574 -31.09 -6.89 -16.44
CA GLN A 574 -31.62 -5.64 -17.00
C GLN A 574 -30.55 -4.77 -17.68
N PRO A 575 -29.35 -4.58 -17.12
CA PRO A 575 -28.26 -3.91 -17.83
C PRO A 575 -27.95 -4.52 -19.19
N HIS A 576 -27.99 -5.85 -19.28
CA HIS A 576 -27.74 -6.56 -20.53
C HIS A 576 -28.88 -6.35 -21.56
N VAL A 577 -30.13 -6.35 -21.13
CA VAL A 577 -31.28 -6.29 -22.02
C VAL A 577 -31.61 -4.88 -22.49
N ASN A 578 -31.55 -3.90 -21.58
CA ASN A 578 -32.03 -2.54 -21.85
C ASN A 578 -31.20 -1.41 -21.20
N GLY A 579 -30.04 -1.74 -20.62
CA GLY A 579 -29.15 -0.76 -20.01
C GLY A 579 -29.58 -0.24 -18.61
N THR A 580 -30.66 -0.76 -18.04
CA THR A 580 -31.14 -0.30 -16.71
C THR A 580 -30.21 -0.80 -15.61
N PRO A 581 -29.61 0.09 -14.79
CA PRO A 581 -28.61 -0.32 -13.80
C PRO A 581 -29.23 -1.03 -12.60
N VAL A 582 -28.41 -1.79 -11.88
CA VAL A 582 -28.79 -2.44 -10.62
C VAL A 582 -29.03 -1.39 -9.53
N MET A 583 -28.12 -0.41 -9.39
CA MET A 583 -28.29 0.77 -8.52
C MET A 583 -28.82 1.92 -9.34
N ARG A 584 -29.97 2.48 -8.95
CA ARG A 584 -30.68 3.51 -9.70
C ARG A 584 -30.78 4.77 -8.90
N SER A 585 -30.37 5.91 -9.46
CA SER A 585 -30.73 7.19 -8.86
C SER A 585 -32.25 7.36 -8.76
N MET A 586 -32.71 8.12 -7.78
CA MET A 586 -34.15 8.39 -7.64
C MET A 586 -34.74 9.03 -8.90
N PHE A 587 -33.94 9.79 -9.65
CA PHE A 587 -34.35 10.39 -10.92
C PHE A 587 -34.58 9.33 -12.02
N VAL A 588 -33.72 8.33 -12.11
CA VAL A 588 -33.84 7.25 -13.12
C VAL A 588 -35.10 6.42 -12.89
N GLU A 589 -35.42 6.13 -11.64
CA GLU A 589 -36.60 5.33 -11.31
C GLU A 589 -37.91 6.16 -11.29
N PHE A 590 -37.82 7.45 -10.90
CA PHE A 590 -38.97 8.35 -10.77
C PHE A 590 -38.74 9.68 -11.51
N PRO A 591 -38.67 9.69 -12.85
CA PRO A 591 -38.31 10.87 -13.63
C PRO A 591 -39.30 12.03 -13.53
N ASP A 592 -40.59 11.72 -13.30
CA ASP A 592 -41.65 12.71 -13.17
C ASP A 592 -41.73 13.34 -11.78
N GLY A 593 -40.95 12.86 -10.81
CA GLY A 593 -40.92 13.38 -9.46
C GLY A 593 -39.97 14.57 -9.29
N PRO A 594 -40.42 15.83 -9.20
CA PRO A 594 -39.53 16.98 -9.12
C PRO A 594 -38.50 16.88 -7.97
N ALA A 595 -38.93 16.34 -6.84
CA ALA A 595 -38.07 16.14 -5.70
C ALA A 595 -37.05 15.02 -5.85
N CYS A 596 -37.26 14.08 -6.78
CA CYS A 596 -36.31 12.98 -7.04
C CYS A 596 -35.08 13.44 -7.83
N ARG A 597 -35.12 14.62 -8.44
CA ARG A 597 -34.04 15.16 -9.31
C ARG A 597 -32.76 15.50 -8.55
N THR A 598 -32.84 15.78 -7.25
CA THR A 598 -31.72 16.22 -6.42
C THR A 598 -31.40 15.28 -5.27
N LEU A 599 -32.04 14.11 -5.19
CA LEU A 599 -31.78 13.14 -4.14
C LEU A 599 -30.52 12.32 -4.46
N ASP A 600 -29.46 12.54 -3.73
CA ASP A 600 -28.12 11.99 -3.94
C ASP A 600 -27.57 11.17 -2.77
N ARG A 601 -28.38 10.99 -1.69
CA ARG A 601 -28.02 10.22 -0.49
C ARG A 601 -28.94 9.02 -0.26
N GLN A 602 -29.70 8.66 -1.26
CA GLN A 602 -30.56 7.47 -1.31
C GLN A 602 -30.65 6.99 -2.75
N TYR A 603 -30.97 5.73 -2.94
CA TYR A 603 -31.11 5.13 -4.27
C TYR A 603 -32.10 3.97 -4.24
N MET A 604 -32.53 3.56 -5.42
CA MET A 604 -33.27 2.32 -5.59
C MET A 604 -32.31 1.18 -5.94
N PHE A 605 -32.35 0.11 -5.16
CA PHE A 605 -31.70 -1.15 -5.47
C PHE A 605 -32.70 -2.01 -6.25
N GLY A 606 -32.64 -1.92 -7.56
CA GLY A 606 -33.72 -2.37 -8.44
C GLY A 606 -35.02 -1.56 -8.26
N PRO A 607 -36.16 -2.05 -8.75
CA PRO A 607 -37.42 -1.32 -8.67
C PRO A 607 -38.11 -1.42 -7.31
N SER A 608 -37.67 -2.30 -6.41
CA SER A 608 -38.47 -2.67 -5.23
C SER A 608 -37.85 -2.27 -3.89
N MET A 609 -36.55 -1.93 -3.84
CA MET A 609 -35.87 -1.64 -2.58
C MET A 609 -35.29 -0.23 -2.57
N LEU A 610 -35.73 0.59 -1.60
CA LEU A 610 -35.09 1.88 -1.31
C LEU A 610 -33.98 1.68 -0.30
N VAL A 611 -32.78 2.18 -0.62
CA VAL A 611 -31.63 2.19 0.27
C VAL A 611 -31.26 3.63 0.61
N ALA A 612 -31.21 3.94 1.91
CA ALA A 612 -30.86 5.25 2.44
C ALA A 612 -29.71 5.08 3.46
N PRO A 613 -28.44 5.10 3.01
CA PRO A 613 -27.30 4.90 3.89
C PRO A 613 -27.18 5.98 4.95
N VAL A 614 -26.66 5.62 6.12
CA VAL A 614 -26.43 6.53 7.23
C VAL A 614 -25.04 7.15 7.12
N PHE A 615 -24.95 8.47 6.93
CA PHE A 615 -23.71 9.22 6.75
C PHE A 615 -23.32 10.08 7.96
N THR A 616 -23.77 9.71 9.16
CA THR A 616 -23.58 10.49 10.38
C THR A 616 -23.23 9.61 11.57
N TYR A 617 -22.49 10.15 12.53
CA TYR A 617 -22.23 9.48 13.82
C TYR A 617 -23.49 9.26 14.66
N SER A 618 -24.46 10.19 14.57
CA SER A 618 -25.72 10.08 15.33
C SER A 618 -26.60 8.90 14.91
N GLY A 619 -26.33 8.33 13.73
CA GLY A 619 -27.18 7.27 13.16
C GLY A 619 -28.47 7.80 12.52
N GLU A 620 -28.66 9.10 12.52
CA GLU A 620 -29.85 9.71 11.91
C GLU A 620 -29.75 9.75 10.40
N VAL A 621 -30.83 9.40 9.71
CA VAL A 621 -30.94 9.48 8.26
C VAL A 621 -32.29 10.09 7.88
N SER A 622 -32.27 11.01 6.92
CA SER A 622 -33.47 11.54 6.29
C SER A 622 -33.61 10.98 4.90
N TYR A 623 -34.74 10.38 4.61
CA TYR A 623 -35.03 9.83 3.28
C TYR A 623 -36.45 10.18 2.84
N ARG A 624 -36.69 10.04 1.54
CA ARG A 624 -38.00 10.36 0.97
C ARG A 624 -38.66 9.13 0.37
N PHE A 625 -39.83 8.79 0.87
CA PHE A 625 -40.71 7.82 0.23
C PHE A 625 -41.64 8.49 -0.79
N ARG A 626 -41.96 7.76 -1.84
CA ARG A 626 -43.14 8.04 -2.66
C ARG A 626 -44.32 7.22 -2.09
N CYS A 627 -45.48 7.86 -1.89
CA CYS A 627 -46.70 7.13 -1.52
C CYS A 627 -46.97 6.01 -2.51
N GLY A 628 -46.95 4.76 -2.06
CA GLY A 628 -47.23 3.58 -2.89
C GLY A 628 -46.19 2.48 -2.83
N CYS A 629 -44.99 2.71 -2.29
CA CYS A 629 -43.98 1.69 -2.06
C CYS A 629 -43.71 1.59 -0.56
N ALA A 630 -44.35 0.66 0.09
CA ALA A 630 -44.05 0.34 1.47
C ALA A 630 -43.38 -1.02 1.54
N ILE A 631 -42.15 -1.05 2.01
CA ILE A 631 -41.65 -2.00 3.00
C ILE A 631 -40.40 -1.34 3.60
N ALA A 632 -40.50 -0.93 4.86
CA ALA A 632 -39.34 -0.62 5.67
C ALA A 632 -38.83 -1.93 6.27
N ALA A 633 -37.50 -2.11 6.20
CA ALA A 633 -36.80 -3.02 7.07
C ALA A 633 -35.76 -2.22 7.83
#